data_f1f0d547a56ba60fdb4570d0b8b7a5d2
#
_entry.id   f1f0d547a56ba60fdb4570d0b8b7a5d2
#
_cell.length_a   1.000
_cell.length_b   1.000
_cell.length_c   1.000
_cell.angle_alpha   90.00
_cell.angle_beta   90.00
_cell.angle_gamma   90.00
#
_symmetry.space_group_name_H-M   'P 1'
#
loop_
_entity.id
_entity.type
_entity.pdbx_description
1 polymer ?
#
loop_
_entity_poly.entity_id
_entity_poly.type
_entity_poly.pdbx_seq_one_letter_code
_entity_poly.pdbx_strand_id
1 'polypeptide(L)'
;VVGPHRVASFGPFARFGRSESGTRRDNPNLEASGNLQRVEFRSLTPDDADGSLRMSRDAFGVPIAGHAAFTLGQGIHRWGLFDGRILAAKTVDREYISVIGGRPVTTAGIAGVAVAPEYRSLGLARSIMTDTLARARARGAVISTLFRTAPALYRSLGYEQVAELVTAELPVSALAGLRVLPRIRLRRAEAADAPAMRAVYMQLAAEGSCLLSRTGPCFARSNAELVDAFDGVTLAIGESGSVDGYASWDRGEGYGPGAIFTVHDLLGLTSDAVASLLAMAASFGAVTPTVRLRTSGADPVHWLIPGAGWTATDVRQYLLRVVELVAAVEQRGWPASVSGVLQVSVQDQVCPWNTGNHRIVFDGGRAQVQPGTGSGVQMTPTGLALFLAGGGVTSAALRRAGMLAGGSPADDLLLDAAMAGPRPAILDYF
;
A
#
# COMPACT_ATOMS: atom_id res chain seq x y z
N VAL A 1 -18.66 7.49 20.31
CA VAL A 1 -17.63 8.42 20.79
C VAL A 1 -16.30 7.71 20.52
N VAL A 2 -15.60 8.12 19.48
CA VAL A 2 -14.34 7.53 19.08
C VAL A 2 -13.24 8.14 19.94
N GLY A 3 -12.58 7.32 20.75
CA GLY A 3 -11.42 7.73 21.56
C GLY A 3 -10.16 7.96 20.72
N PRO A 4 -9.21 8.76 21.19
CA PRO A 4 -8.04 9.16 20.39
C PRO A 4 -7.01 8.03 20.27
N HIS A 5 -6.60 7.76 19.02
CA HIS A 5 -5.42 6.96 18.74
C HIS A 5 -4.19 7.61 19.38
N ARG A 6 -3.47 6.90 20.24
CA ARG A 6 -2.18 7.32 20.74
C ARG A 6 -1.19 7.42 19.57
N VAL A 7 -0.83 8.65 19.22
CA VAL A 7 0.27 8.95 18.31
C VAL A 7 1.56 8.93 19.15
N ALA A 8 2.46 8.02 18.85
CA ALA A 8 3.76 7.95 19.50
C ALA A 8 4.59 9.23 19.24
N SER A 9 5.11 9.82 20.29
CA SER A 9 5.93 11.02 20.29
C SER A 9 7.37 10.71 19.82
N PHE A 10 7.93 11.58 18.98
CA PHE A 10 9.30 11.50 18.48
C PHE A 10 10.23 12.49 19.21
N GLY A 11 11.45 12.06 19.54
CA GLY A 11 12.54 12.83 20.13
C GLY A 11 13.35 13.63 19.08
N PRO A 12 14.37 14.44 19.50
CA PRO A 12 14.75 15.67 18.79
C PRO A 12 15.89 15.57 17.76
N PHE A 13 15.79 16.41 16.81
CA PHE A 13 16.55 17.02 15.71
C PHE A 13 18.04 16.77 15.51
N ALA A 14 18.40 16.54 14.23
CA ALA A 14 19.64 17.03 13.62
C ALA A 14 19.32 17.91 12.39
N ARG A 15 19.96 19.10 12.33
CA ARG A 15 19.84 20.07 11.24
C ARG A 15 20.67 19.63 10.03
N PHE A 16 20.14 19.68 8.82
CA PHE A 16 20.89 20.05 7.62
C PHE A 16 19.95 20.65 6.56
N GLY A 17 20.36 21.79 6.01
CA GLY A 17 19.63 22.53 5.01
C GLY A 17 20.17 22.31 3.61
N ARG A 18 19.33 22.53 2.64
CA ARG A 18 19.43 23.40 1.46
C ARG A 18 18.10 23.34 0.72
N SER A 19 17.50 24.48 0.50
CA SER A 19 16.30 24.66 -0.30
C SER A 19 16.63 24.38 -1.78
N GLU A 20 15.97 23.38 -2.38
CA GLU A 20 15.93 23.25 -3.82
C GLU A 20 14.97 24.30 -4.39
N SER A 21 15.46 25.05 -5.38
CA SER A 21 14.71 26.10 -6.08
C SER A 21 13.49 25.51 -6.81
N GLY A 22 12.32 26.07 -6.57
CA GLY A 22 11.06 25.71 -7.21
C GLY A 22 11.13 25.83 -8.74
N THR A 23 10.69 24.81 -9.44
CA THR A 23 10.54 24.83 -10.91
C THR A 23 9.22 25.49 -11.28
N ARG A 24 9.30 26.64 -11.95
CA ARG A 24 8.14 27.27 -12.63
C ARG A 24 7.81 26.46 -13.89
N ARG A 25 6.59 26.01 -14.03
CA ARG A 25 6.05 25.48 -15.28
C ARG A 25 4.72 26.15 -15.59
N ASP A 26 4.58 26.60 -16.83
CA ASP A 26 3.31 27.02 -17.41
C ASP A 26 2.52 25.73 -17.72
N ASN A 27 1.36 25.57 -17.10
CA ASN A 27 0.47 24.44 -17.36
C ASN A 27 -0.68 24.93 -18.26
N PRO A 28 -0.75 24.50 -19.53
CA PRO A 28 -1.74 25.00 -20.49
C PRO A 28 -3.21 24.75 -20.08
N ASN A 29 -3.48 23.82 -19.18
CA ASN A 29 -4.83 23.58 -18.65
C ASN A 29 -5.25 24.58 -17.56
N LEU A 30 -4.33 25.39 -17.01
CA LEU A 30 -4.62 26.42 -16.02
C LEU A 30 -4.91 27.77 -16.67
N GLU A 31 -4.44 28.02 -17.89
CA GLU A 31 -4.69 29.27 -18.64
C GLU A 31 -6.15 29.45 -19.07
N ALA A 32 -6.91 28.33 -19.19
CA ALA A 32 -8.32 28.39 -19.60
C ALA A 32 -9.29 28.87 -18.51
N SER A 33 -8.85 28.92 -17.24
CA SER A 33 -9.64 29.44 -16.12
C SER A 33 -9.02 30.76 -15.64
N GLY A 34 -9.38 31.86 -16.27
CA GLY A 34 -8.81 33.21 -16.13
C GLY A 34 -8.69 33.82 -14.73
N ASN A 35 -8.56 33.02 -13.66
CA ASN A 35 -8.52 33.46 -12.26
C ASN A 35 -7.32 32.94 -11.45
N LEU A 36 -6.39 32.16 -12.02
CA LEU A 36 -5.21 31.68 -11.29
C LEU A 36 -3.96 32.38 -11.79
N GLN A 37 -3.42 33.29 -11.00
CA GLN A 37 -2.08 33.83 -11.21
C GLN A 37 -1.07 32.75 -10.79
N ARG A 38 -0.43 32.09 -11.78
CA ARG A 38 0.74 31.19 -11.64
C ARG A 38 0.81 30.37 -10.35
N VAL A 39 0.32 29.13 -10.41
CA VAL A 39 0.43 28.17 -9.31
C VAL A 39 1.87 27.63 -9.25
N GLU A 40 2.51 27.73 -8.08
CA GLU A 40 3.85 27.22 -7.82
C GLU A 40 3.78 25.85 -7.14
N PHE A 41 4.50 24.86 -7.69
CA PHE A 41 4.71 23.56 -7.05
C PHE A 41 6.02 23.57 -6.25
N ARG A 42 5.93 23.34 -4.94
CA ARG A 42 7.11 23.26 -4.06
C ARG A 42 6.90 22.31 -2.88
N SER A 43 8.00 21.96 -2.20
CA SER A 43 7.96 21.27 -0.93
C SER A 43 7.28 22.14 0.14
N LEU A 44 6.50 21.47 1.01
CA LEU A 44 5.99 22.12 2.23
C LEU A 44 7.11 22.22 3.27
N THR A 45 7.15 23.35 3.94
CA THR A 45 8.05 23.64 5.05
C THR A 45 7.30 23.61 6.38
N PRO A 46 7.98 23.67 7.54
CA PRO A 46 7.31 23.81 8.83
C PRO A 46 6.37 25.03 8.91
N ASP A 47 6.65 26.11 8.18
CA ASP A 47 5.80 27.30 8.13
C ASP A 47 4.45 27.04 7.44
N ASP A 48 4.38 26.00 6.59
CA ASP A 48 3.14 25.59 5.91
C ASP A 48 2.29 24.63 6.77
N ALA A 49 2.75 24.24 7.95
CA ALA A 49 2.13 23.20 8.78
C ALA A 49 0.66 23.49 9.08
N ASP A 50 0.33 24.69 9.53
CA ASP A 50 -1.03 25.09 9.89
C ASP A 50 -1.98 25.03 8.67
N GLY A 51 -1.53 25.52 7.53
CA GLY A 51 -2.28 25.44 6.27
C GLY A 51 -2.53 24.00 5.84
N SER A 52 -1.50 23.17 5.94
CA SER A 52 -1.58 21.74 5.62
C SER A 52 -2.52 20.98 6.56
N LEU A 53 -2.49 21.25 7.86
CA LEU A 53 -3.35 20.62 8.86
C LEU A 53 -4.82 21.04 8.68
N ARG A 54 -5.09 22.36 8.46
CA ARG A 54 -6.44 22.84 8.14
C ARG A 54 -6.99 22.13 6.90
N MET A 55 -6.23 22.04 5.81
CA MET A 55 -6.65 21.35 4.60
C MET A 55 -6.91 19.85 4.84
N SER A 56 -6.15 19.17 5.70
CA SER A 56 -6.43 17.78 6.11
C SER A 56 -7.76 17.67 6.84
N ARG A 57 -8.05 18.58 7.76
CA ARG A 57 -9.32 18.62 8.47
C ARG A 57 -10.49 18.83 7.52
N ASP A 58 -10.36 19.79 6.61
CA ASP A 58 -11.44 20.13 5.67
C ASP A 58 -11.69 19.03 4.64
N ALA A 59 -10.66 18.27 4.28
CA ALA A 59 -10.76 17.18 3.31
C ALA A 59 -11.18 15.84 3.93
N PHE A 60 -10.70 15.53 5.15
CA PHE A 60 -10.82 14.18 5.72
C PHE A 60 -11.50 14.15 7.10
N GLY A 61 -11.90 15.29 7.66
CA GLY A 61 -12.49 15.35 8.99
C GLY A 61 -11.52 14.98 10.12
N VAL A 62 -10.21 14.97 9.86
CA VAL A 62 -9.20 14.60 10.85
C VAL A 62 -9.06 15.70 11.88
N PRO A 63 -9.10 15.42 13.21
CA PRO A 63 -8.81 16.42 14.23
C PRO A 63 -7.43 17.04 14.02
N ILE A 64 -7.30 18.35 14.22
CA ILE A 64 -6.00 19.03 14.23
C ILE A 64 -5.28 18.59 15.52
N ALA A 65 -4.52 17.53 15.45
CA ALA A 65 -3.53 17.19 16.46
C ALA A 65 -2.31 18.07 16.17
N GLY A 66 -1.97 19.01 17.04
CA GLY A 66 -1.00 20.07 16.87
C GLY A 66 0.22 19.85 15.95
N HIS A 67 1.18 20.75 15.93
CA HIS A 67 2.37 20.74 15.04
C HIS A 67 3.12 19.38 14.96
N ALA A 68 3.01 18.51 15.96
CA ALA A 68 3.58 17.17 15.96
C ALA A 68 3.03 16.25 14.82
N ALA A 69 1.84 16.54 14.29
CA ALA A 69 1.29 15.80 13.15
C ALA A 69 1.91 16.22 11.80
N PHE A 70 2.64 17.34 11.74
CA PHE A 70 3.40 17.76 10.57
C PHE A 70 4.85 17.30 10.69
N THR A 71 5.07 16.00 10.60
CA THR A 71 6.42 15.45 10.72
C THR A 71 7.12 15.48 9.37
N LEU A 72 8.25 16.16 9.27
CA LEU A 72 9.23 15.98 8.21
C LEU A 72 10.11 14.79 8.60
N GLY A 73 9.56 13.57 8.44
CA GLY A 73 10.32 12.33 8.68
C GLY A 73 11.16 11.93 7.47
N GLN A 74 12.20 11.14 7.70
CA GLN A 74 12.95 10.54 6.59
C GLN A 74 12.01 9.74 5.70
N GLY A 75 12.17 9.86 4.37
CA GLY A 75 11.34 9.18 3.38
C GLY A 75 9.91 9.71 3.24
N ILE A 76 9.60 10.89 3.83
CA ILE A 76 8.29 11.54 3.70
C ILE A 76 8.47 12.87 2.98
N HIS A 77 7.97 12.96 1.77
CA HIS A 77 7.99 14.16 0.95
C HIS A 77 6.59 14.78 0.94
N ARG A 78 6.51 16.05 1.29
CA ARG A 78 5.26 16.81 1.32
C ARG A 78 5.31 17.90 0.26
N TRP A 79 4.34 17.87 -0.65
CA TRP A 79 4.26 18.78 -1.77
C TRP A 79 3.02 19.66 -1.67
N GLY A 80 3.14 20.89 -2.12
CA GLY A 80 2.04 21.85 -2.23
C GLY A 80 2.01 22.55 -3.58
N LEU A 81 0.80 22.88 -4.02
CA LEU A 81 0.54 23.86 -5.06
C LEU A 81 0.09 25.16 -4.37
N PHE A 82 0.74 26.26 -4.70
CA PHE A 82 0.52 27.56 -4.07
C PHE A 82 0.05 28.59 -5.08
N ASP A 83 -1.01 29.31 -4.73
CA ASP A 83 -1.44 30.53 -5.38
C ASP A 83 -0.93 31.73 -4.52
N GLY A 84 0.20 32.27 -4.91
CA GLY A 84 0.93 33.22 -4.07
C GLY A 84 1.34 32.58 -2.73
N ARG A 85 0.74 33.03 -1.62
CA ARG A 85 0.98 32.47 -0.27
C ARG A 85 -0.05 31.43 0.16
N ILE A 86 -1.09 31.20 -0.64
CA ILE A 86 -2.19 30.31 -0.29
C ILE A 86 -1.86 28.90 -0.75
N LEU A 87 -1.89 27.94 0.18
CA LEU A 87 -1.79 26.53 -0.14
C LEU A 87 -3.11 26.07 -0.78
N ALA A 88 -3.13 25.90 -2.10
CA ALA A 88 -4.31 25.53 -2.87
C ALA A 88 -4.53 24.01 -2.98
N ALA A 89 -3.45 23.23 -3.05
CA ALA A 89 -3.50 21.77 -3.00
C ALA A 89 -2.26 21.19 -2.32
N LYS A 90 -2.38 19.97 -1.80
CA LYS A 90 -1.26 19.25 -1.18
C LYS A 90 -1.31 17.76 -1.45
N THR A 91 -0.15 17.12 -1.31
CA THR A 91 0.01 15.66 -1.29
C THR A 91 1.21 15.25 -0.43
N VAL A 92 1.21 14.01 -0.01
CA VAL A 92 2.31 13.37 0.71
C VAL A 92 2.76 12.16 -0.10
N ASP A 93 4.05 12.07 -0.39
CA ASP A 93 4.70 10.93 -1.02
C ASP A 93 5.64 10.28 0.02
N ARG A 94 5.49 8.98 0.23
CA ARG A 94 6.24 8.17 1.19
C ARG A 94 7.09 7.16 0.47
N GLU A 95 8.35 7.04 0.88
CA GLU A 95 9.26 6.05 0.34
C GLU A 95 8.96 4.67 0.92
N TYR A 96 8.44 3.80 0.08
CA TYR A 96 8.17 2.42 0.41
C TYR A 96 8.90 1.46 -0.53
N ILE A 97 8.94 0.21 -0.13
CA ILE A 97 9.32 -0.92 -0.95
C ILE A 97 8.15 -1.90 -0.89
N SER A 98 7.56 -2.18 -2.04
CA SER A 98 6.58 -3.27 -2.18
C SER A 98 7.30 -4.56 -2.55
N VAL A 99 6.77 -5.71 -2.13
CA VAL A 99 7.26 -7.01 -2.57
C VAL A 99 6.29 -7.54 -3.62
N ILE A 100 6.78 -7.76 -4.85
CA ILE A 100 5.96 -8.28 -5.96
C ILE A 100 6.70 -9.45 -6.60
N GLY A 101 6.07 -10.62 -6.60
CA GLY A 101 6.70 -11.86 -7.07
C GLY A 101 7.98 -12.21 -6.31
N GLY A 102 7.99 -11.99 -5.00
CA GLY A 102 9.12 -12.26 -4.10
C GLY A 102 10.29 -11.27 -4.20
N ARG A 103 10.15 -10.16 -4.95
CA ARG A 103 11.23 -9.19 -5.16
C ARG A 103 10.84 -7.77 -4.72
N PRO A 104 11.81 -6.99 -4.23
CA PRO A 104 11.57 -5.60 -3.85
C PRO A 104 11.34 -4.72 -5.08
N VAL A 105 10.32 -3.85 -5.00
CA VAL A 105 9.94 -2.87 -6.01
C VAL A 105 9.82 -1.50 -5.35
N THR A 106 10.61 -0.53 -5.81
CA THR A 106 10.62 0.82 -5.23
C THR A 106 9.29 1.53 -5.46
N THR A 107 8.69 2.02 -4.39
CA THR A 107 7.29 2.45 -4.35
C THR A 107 7.13 3.85 -3.79
N ALA A 108 6.32 4.67 -4.44
CA ALA A 108 5.80 5.93 -3.93
C ALA A 108 4.43 5.70 -3.29
N GLY A 109 4.33 5.76 -1.97
CA GLY A 109 3.07 5.67 -1.24
C GLY A 109 2.40 7.05 -1.13
N ILE A 110 1.37 7.30 -1.92
CA ILE A 110 0.69 8.60 -1.95
C ILE A 110 -0.42 8.65 -0.91
N ALA A 111 -0.38 9.71 -0.10
CA ALA A 111 -1.37 9.97 0.94
C ALA A 111 -1.76 11.45 0.99
N GLY A 112 -2.86 11.75 1.67
CA GLY A 112 -3.24 13.12 2.02
C GLY A 112 -3.42 14.06 0.83
N VAL A 113 -3.84 13.56 -0.33
CA VAL A 113 -4.15 14.37 -1.51
C VAL A 113 -5.39 15.21 -1.21
N ALA A 114 -5.22 16.51 -1.17
CA ALA A 114 -6.30 17.43 -0.85
C ALA A 114 -6.20 18.71 -1.67
N VAL A 115 -7.34 19.31 -1.97
CA VAL A 115 -7.50 20.60 -2.64
C VAL A 115 -8.41 21.47 -1.76
N ALA A 116 -7.99 22.69 -1.49
CA ALA A 116 -8.78 23.64 -0.73
C ALA A 116 -10.14 23.86 -1.40
N PRO A 117 -11.24 24.00 -0.63
CA PRO A 117 -12.60 24.08 -1.17
C PRO A 117 -12.75 25.14 -2.28
N GLU A 118 -12.10 26.28 -2.10
CA GLU A 118 -12.14 27.44 -2.99
C GLU A 118 -11.43 27.19 -4.32
N TYR A 119 -10.56 26.15 -4.38
CA TYR A 119 -9.76 25.77 -5.54
C TYR A 119 -10.20 24.47 -6.20
N ARG A 120 -11.34 23.90 -5.79
CA ARG A 120 -11.89 22.70 -6.39
C ARG A 120 -12.37 22.96 -7.82
N SER A 121 -12.46 21.90 -8.63
CA SER A 121 -12.86 21.94 -10.05
C SER A 121 -11.90 22.69 -10.98
N LEU A 122 -10.76 23.18 -10.51
CA LEU A 122 -9.73 23.87 -11.30
C LEU A 122 -8.62 22.92 -11.81
N GLY A 123 -8.78 21.60 -11.68
CA GLY A 123 -7.79 20.63 -12.14
C GLY A 123 -6.57 20.44 -11.24
N LEU A 124 -6.48 21.12 -10.08
CA LEU A 124 -5.29 21.12 -9.22
C LEU A 124 -4.94 19.74 -8.65
N ALA A 125 -5.95 18.88 -8.40
CA ALA A 125 -5.71 17.51 -7.96
C ALA A 125 -4.94 16.70 -9.02
N ARG A 126 -5.25 16.88 -10.30
CA ARG A 126 -4.53 16.25 -11.41
C ARG A 126 -3.12 16.84 -11.53
N SER A 127 -2.99 18.16 -11.45
CA SER A 127 -1.70 18.83 -11.56
C SER A 127 -0.74 18.36 -10.46
N ILE A 128 -1.15 18.46 -9.18
CA ILE A 128 -0.27 18.08 -8.06
C ILE A 128 0.13 16.59 -8.12
N MET A 129 -0.79 15.72 -8.53
CA MET A 129 -0.48 14.29 -8.67
C MET A 129 0.51 14.03 -9.81
N THR A 130 0.37 14.71 -10.95
CA THR A 130 1.30 14.58 -12.09
C THR A 130 2.71 15.03 -11.70
N ASP A 131 2.84 16.18 -11.02
CA ASP A 131 4.13 16.67 -10.52
C ASP A 131 4.73 15.75 -9.47
N THR A 132 3.89 15.22 -8.55
CA THR A 132 4.34 14.27 -7.53
C THR A 132 4.86 12.97 -8.16
N LEU A 133 4.20 12.42 -9.19
CA LEU A 133 4.67 11.23 -9.90
C LEU A 133 6.00 11.47 -10.61
N ALA A 134 6.19 12.64 -11.21
CA ALA A 134 7.47 13.02 -11.83
C ALA A 134 8.60 13.10 -10.79
N ARG A 135 8.32 13.65 -9.58
CA ARG A 135 9.29 13.69 -8.47
C ARG A 135 9.57 12.31 -7.91
N ALA A 136 8.54 11.48 -7.74
CA ALA A 136 8.70 10.09 -7.30
C ALA A 136 9.60 9.30 -8.26
N ARG A 137 9.41 9.46 -9.60
CA ARG A 137 10.30 8.88 -10.61
C ARG A 137 11.73 9.37 -10.45
N ALA A 138 11.92 10.67 -10.29
CA ALA A 138 13.26 11.27 -10.19
C ALA A 138 14.06 10.75 -8.98
N ARG A 139 13.39 10.30 -7.90
CA ARG A 139 14.03 9.63 -6.75
C ARG A 139 14.11 8.11 -6.89
N GLY A 140 13.67 7.53 -8.01
CA GLY A 140 13.79 6.10 -8.30
C GLY A 140 12.58 5.25 -7.94
N ALA A 141 11.42 5.83 -7.62
CA ALA A 141 10.19 5.06 -7.48
C ALA A 141 9.71 4.59 -8.85
N VAL A 142 9.47 3.29 -8.98
CA VAL A 142 9.02 2.68 -10.25
C VAL A 142 7.52 2.40 -10.28
N ILE A 143 6.90 2.31 -9.11
CA ILE A 143 5.43 2.27 -8.94
C ILE A 143 4.98 3.31 -7.92
N SER A 144 3.70 3.64 -7.99
CA SER A 144 3.02 4.42 -6.97
C SER A 144 1.77 3.70 -6.49
N THR A 145 1.49 3.81 -5.20
CA THR A 145 0.32 3.17 -4.58
C THR A 145 -0.41 4.14 -3.67
N LEU A 146 -1.70 3.92 -3.48
CA LEU A 146 -2.54 4.73 -2.60
C LEU A 146 -3.83 4.00 -2.21
N PHE A 147 -4.48 4.50 -1.14
CA PHE A 147 -5.87 4.18 -0.83
C PHE A 147 -6.79 5.26 -1.39
N ARG A 148 -7.77 4.84 -2.20
CA ARG A 148 -8.57 5.78 -2.96
C ARG A 148 -9.63 6.50 -2.11
N THR A 149 -9.77 7.79 -2.35
CA THR A 149 -10.91 8.61 -1.91
C THR A 149 -11.69 9.20 -3.09
N ALA A 150 -11.06 9.32 -4.26
CA ALA A 150 -11.63 9.90 -5.49
C ALA A 150 -11.39 8.95 -6.68
N PRO A 151 -12.21 7.90 -6.88
CA PRO A 151 -11.96 6.85 -7.86
C PRO A 151 -11.75 7.34 -9.28
N ALA A 152 -12.60 8.24 -9.76
CA ALA A 152 -12.54 8.76 -11.14
C ALA A 152 -11.23 9.54 -11.39
N LEU A 153 -10.78 10.34 -10.42
CA LEU A 153 -9.51 11.06 -10.51
C LEU A 153 -8.34 10.07 -10.67
N TYR A 154 -8.21 9.10 -9.77
CA TYR A 154 -7.06 8.19 -9.78
C TYR A 154 -7.05 7.29 -11.02
N ARG A 155 -8.20 6.81 -11.48
CA ARG A 155 -8.27 6.06 -12.75
C ARG A 155 -7.85 6.92 -13.95
N SER A 156 -8.24 8.19 -13.98
CA SER A 156 -7.79 9.12 -15.04
C SER A 156 -6.29 9.40 -15.01
N LEU A 157 -5.63 9.15 -13.89
CA LEU A 157 -4.18 9.22 -13.71
C LEU A 157 -3.48 7.88 -13.98
N GLY A 158 -4.21 6.83 -14.36
CA GLY A 158 -3.68 5.50 -14.69
C GLY A 158 -3.48 4.57 -13.49
N TYR A 159 -4.04 4.89 -12.32
CA TYR A 159 -4.13 3.94 -11.21
C TYR A 159 -5.26 2.94 -11.44
N GLU A 160 -5.06 1.71 -10.98
CA GLU A 160 -6.12 0.71 -10.93
C GLU A 160 -6.10 -0.03 -9.59
N GLN A 161 -7.27 -0.50 -9.17
CA GLN A 161 -7.41 -1.28 -7.94
C GLN A 161 -6.77 -2.65 -8.12
N VAL A 162 -5.84 -2.98 -7.24
CA VAL A 162 -5.11 -4.26 -7.25
C VAL A 162 -5.39 -5.11 -6.01
N ALA A 163 -5.67 -4.48 -4.87
CA ALA A 163 -5.93 -5.17 -3.61
C ALA A 163 -6.95 -4.42 -2.75
N GLU A 164 -7.30 -5.01 -1.64
CA GLU A 164 -8.13 -4.40 -0.60
C GLU A 164 -7.52 -4.66 0.78
N LEU A 165 -7.55 -3.66 1.64
CA LEU A 165 -7.35 -3.82 3.06
C LEU A 165 -8.71 -3.96 3.73
N VAL A 166 -8.98 -5.10 4.31
CA VAL A 166 -10.25 -5.42 4.92
C VAL A 166 -10.10 -5.43 6.44
N THR A 167 -10.99 -4.76 7.13
CA THR A 167 -11.23 -4.99 8.56
C THR A 167 -12.50 -5.79 8.68
N ALA A 168 -12.40 -6.99 9.26
CA ALA A 168 -13.52 -7.88 9.45
C ALA A 168 -13.77 -8.13 10.93
N GLU A 169 -15.03 -8.28 11.30
CA GLU A 169 -15.45 -8.70 12.63
C GLU A 169 -16.07 -10.08 12.59
N LEU A 170 -15.81 -10.84 13.65
CA LEU A 170 -16.42 -12.15 13.86
C LEU A 170 -16.74 -12.34 15.36
N PRO A 171 -17.81 -13.06 15.68
CA PRO A 171 -18.08 -13.41 17.06
C PRO A 171 -17.01 -14.39 17.57
N VAL A 172 -16.54 -14.21 18.78
CA VAL A 172 -15.56 -15.13 19.39
C VAL A 172 -16.04 -16.58 19.37
N SER A 173 -17.36 -16.81 19.44
CA SER A 173 -17.95 -18.15 19.31
C SER A 173 -17.59 -18.87 18.00
N ALA A 174 -17.30 -18.13 16.92
CA ALA A 174 -16.84 -18.72 15.65
C ALA A 174 -15.45 -19.37 15.79
N LEU A 175 -14.69 -19.00 16.82
CA LEU A 175 -13.35 -19.53 17.12
C LEU A 175 -13.39 -20.62 18.20
N ALA A 176 -14.56 -20.96 18.77
CA ALA A 176 -14.70 -21.85 19.93
C ALA A 176 -14.14 -23.27 19.70
N GLY A 177 -14.05 -23.72 18.44
CA GLY A 177 -13.46 -25.02 18.06
C GLY A 177 -11.93 -25.02 18.04
N LEU A 178 -11.29 -23.86 18.01
CA LEU A 178 -9.84 -23.78 17.94
C LEU A 178 -9.19 -23.97 19.32
N ARG A 179 -8.00 -24.57 19.32
CA ARG A 179 -7.18 -24.80 20.51
C ARG A 179 -5.74 -24.47 20.22
N VAL A 180 -5.00 -24.09 21.25
CA VAL A 180 -3.54 -24.03 21.14
C VAL A 180 -3.04 -25.46 20.92
N LEU A 181 -2.32 -25.67 19.81
CA LEU A 181 -1.85 -27.00 19.46
C LEU A 181 -0.62 -27.40 20.26
N PRO A 182 -0.44 -28.69 20.59
CA PRO A 182 0.66 -29.15 21.46
C PRO A 182 2.06 -28.79 20.98
N ARG A 183 2.25 -28.63 19.66
CA ARG A 183 3.52 -28.27 19.04
C ARG A 183 3.82 -26.77 19.08
N ILE A 184 2.87 -25.95 19.56
CA ILE A 184 3.02 -24.51 19.63
C ILE A 184 3.01 -24.06 21.08
N ARG A 185 4.03 -23.31 21.46
CA ARG A 185 4.07 -22.59 22.74
C ARG A 185 3.82 -21.11 22.49
N LEU A 186 2.79 -20.57 23.11
CA LEU A 186 2.51 -19.14 23.07
C LEU A 186 3.24 -18.40 24.20
N ARG A 187 3.80 -17.23 23.88
CA ARG A 187 4.33 -16.28 24.88
C ARG A 187 4.25 -14.84 24.39
N ARG A 188 4.35 -13.91 25.30
CA ARG A 188 4.51 -12.49 24.96
C ARG A 188 5.84 -12.26 24.25
N ALA A 189 5.81 -11.34 23.27
CA ALA A 189 7.01 -10.86 22.62
C ALA A 189 7.74 -9.84 23.50
N GLU A 190 9.05 -9.82 23.38
CA GLU A 190 9.97 -8.83 23.93
C GLU A 190 10.67 -8.10 22.78
N ALA A 191 11.32 -6.96 23.06
CA ALA A 191 12.05 -6.21 22.04
C ALA A 191 13.11 -7.05 21.29
N ALA A 192 13.70 -8.04 21.97
CA ALA A 192 14.67 -8.96 21.39
C ALA A 192 14.07 -9.88 20.29
N ASP A 193 12.75 -10.05 20.26
CA ASP A 193 12.06 -10.90 19.30
C ASP A 193 11.76 -10.18 17.97
N ALA A 194 11.87 -8.87 17.92
CA ALA A 194 11.51 -8.06 16.75
C ALA A 194 12.22 -8.52 15.46
N PRO A 195 13.49 -8.93 15.45
CA PRO A 195 14.13 -9.50 14.26
C PRO A 195 13.42 -10.75 13.74
N ALA A 196 13.00 -11.66 14.61
CA ALA A 196 12.29 -12.88 14.24
C ALA A 196 10.88 -12.57 13.71
N MET A 197 10.18 -11.60 14.31
CA MET A 197 8.89 -11.12 13.80
C MET A 197 9.02 -10.52 12.41
N ARG A 198 10.06 -9.71 12.16
CA ARG A 198 10.34 -9.17 10.82
C ARG A 198 10.64 -10.28 9.81
N ALA A 199 11.35 -11.32 10.21
CA ALA A 199 11.66 -12.47 9.35
C ALA A 199 10.38 -13.23 8.95
N VAL A 200 9.47 -13.50 9.90
CA VAL A 200 8.15 -14.10 9.62
C VAL A 200 7.37 -13.25 8.61
N TYR A 201 7.29 -11.94 8.85
CA TYR A 201 6.59 -11.03 7.94
C TYR A 201 7.20 -11.04 6.54
N MET A 202 8.53 -10.94 6.43
CA MET A 202 9.22 -10.89 5.14
C MET A 202 9.11 -12.20 4.36
N GLN A 203 9.09 -13.35 5.03
CA GLN A 203 8.84 -14.63 4.39
C GLN A 203 7.44 -14.64 3.74
N LEU A 204 6.40 -14.27 4.49
CA LEU A 204 5.03 -14.18 3.96
C LEU A 204 4.90 -13.13 2.86
N ALA A 205 5.59 -11.99 2.98
CA ALA A 205 5.61 -10.98 1.95
C ALA A 205 6.26 -11.47 0.65
N ALA A 206 7.30 -12.31 0.75
CA ALA A 206 7.97 -12.91 -0.41
C ALA A 206 7.09 -13.96 -1.13
N GLU A 207 6.22 -14.65 -0.39
CA GLU A 207 5.24 -15.59 -0.94
C GLU A 207 4.01 -14.89 -1.54
N GLY A 208 3.76 -13.62 -1.15
CA GLY A 208 2.64 -12.80 -1.58
C GLY A 208 2.95 -11.88 -2.77
N SER A 209 2.07 -10.92 -3.00
CA SER A 209 2.24 -9.84 -3.99
C SER A 209 1.69 -8.53 -3.43
N CYS A 210 2.39 -7.41 -3.69
CA CYS A 210 2.05 -6.03 -3.32
C CYS A 210 2.11 -5.68 -1.82
N LEU A 211 2.50 -6.59 -0.93
CA LEU A 211 2.76 -6.25 0.48
C LEU A 211 3.93 -5.27 0.58
N LEU A 212 3.84 -4.32 1.52
CA LEU A 212 4.99 -3.47 1.84
C LEU A 212 6.04 -4.28 2.60
N SER A 213 7.33 -4.04 2.34
CA SER A 213 8.40 -4.78 3.02
C SER A 213 8.53 -4.46 4.52
N ARG A 214 7.87 -3.40 4.99
CA ARG A 214 8.02 -2.83 6.35
C ARG A 214 9.48 -2.49 6.69
N THR A 215 10.27 -2.15 5.66
CA THR A 215 11.64 -1.68 5.77
C THR A 215 11.80 -0.28 5.17
N GLY A 216 12.96 0.35 5.40
CA GLY A 216 13.22 1.69 4.90
C GLY A 216 12.77 2.80 5.85
N PRO A 217 12.94 4.08 5.43
CA PRO A 217 12.84 5.21 6.33
C PRO A 217 11.44 5.41 6.94
N CYS A 218 10.37 5.08 6.20
CA CYS A 218 9.00 5.19 6.71
C CYS A 218 8.61 4.10 7.73
N PHE A 219 9.42 3.05 7.88
CA PHE A 219 9.24 1.96 8.84
C PHE A 219 10.38 1.87 9.86
N ALA A 220 11.17 2.94 10.01
CA ALA A 220 12.30 3.01 10.94
C ALA A 220 11.83 3.05 12.40
N ARG A 221 11.31 1.92 12.90
CA ARG A 221 10.96 1.71 14.31
C ARG A 221 12.04 0.90 14.99
N SER A 222 12.38 1.27 16.23
CA SER A 222 13.19 0.43 17.11
C SER A 222 12.49 -0.90 17.43
N ASN A 223 13.24 -1.86 17.94
CA ASN A 223 12.67 -3.14 18.34
C ASN A 223 11.64 -3.00 19.47
N ALA A 224 11.86 -2.09 20.42
CA ALA A 224 10.91 -1.79 21.48
C ALA A 224 9.63 -1.16 20.92
N GLU A 225 9.76 -0.12 20.08
CA GLU A 225 8.59 0.53 19.47
C GLU A 225 7.73 -0.42 18.62
N LEU A 226 8.32 -1.46 18.05
CA LEU A 226 7.56 -2.46 17.29
C LEU A 226 6.66 -3.30 18.21
N VAL A 227 7.12 -3.63 19.41
CA VAL A 227 6.39 -4.44 20.39
C VAL A 227 5.45 -3.58 21.23
N ASP A 228 5.90 -2.40 21.65
CA ASP A 228 5.18 -1.50 22.56
C ASP A 228 4.08 -0.69 21.86
N ALA A 229 3.98 -0.79 20.51
CA ALA A 229 2.94 -0.10 19.72
C ALA A 229 1.52 -0.62 19.98
N PHE A 230 1.37 -1.77 20.65
CA PHE A 230 0.12 -2.49 20.88
C PHE A 230 -0.03 -2.84 22.35
N ASP A 231 -1.26 -3.13 22.79
CA ASP A 231 -1.49 -3.68 24.13
C ASP A 231 -0.78 -5.04 24.31
N GLY A 232 -0.53 -5.72 23.21
CA GLY A 232 0.28 -6.92 23.21
C GLY A 232 0.67 -7.48 21.86
N VAL A 233 1.80 -8.17 21.89
CA VAL A 233 2.24 -9.03 20.80
C VAL A 233 2.45 -10.44 21.35
N THR A 234 1.80 -11.44 20.76
CA THR A 234 1.91 -12.85 21.13
C THR A 234 2.63 -13.62 20.04
N LEU A 235 3.69 -14.34 20.39
CA LEU A 235 4.44 -15.23 19.49
C LEU A 235 3.91 -16.66 19.57
N ALA A 236 3.89 -17.32 18.43
CA ALA A 236 3.74 -18.76 18.31
C ALA A 236 5.12 -19.37 18.07
N ILE A 237 5.62 -20.10 19.07
CA ILE A 237 6.94 -20.74 19.05
C ILE A 237 6.74 -22.21 18.70
N GLY A 238 7.36 -22.67 17.62
CA GLY A 238 7.34 -24.06 17.17
C GLY A 238 8.25 -24.99 18.00
N GLU A 239 8.21 -26.28 17.70
CA GLU A 239 9.00 -27.30 18.41
C GLU A 239 10.51 -27.07 18.33
N SER A 240 10.99 -26.48 17.23
CA SER A 240 12.41 -26.12 17.07
C SER A 240 12.85 -24.93 17.93
N GLY A 241 11.91 -24.24 18.60
CA GLY A 241 12.15 -22.98 19.29
C GLY A 241 12.13 -21.75 18.38
N SER A 242 11.87 -21.90 17.08
CA SER A 242 11.67 -20.79 16.13
C SER A 242 10.37 -20.06 16.34
N VAL A 243 10.32 -18.80 15.93
CA VAL A 243 9.06 -18.05 15.85
C VAL A 243 8.37 -18.44 14.55
N ASP A 244 7.31 -19.23 14.65
CA ASP A 244 6.52 -19.71 13.52
C ASP A 244 5.34 -18.77 13.19
N GLY A 245 5.11 -17.76 14.01
CA GLY A 245 4.09 -16.75 13.79
C GLY A 245 3.96 -15.76 14.94
N TYR A 246 3.18 -14.70 14.72
CA TYR A 246 2.83 -13.75 15.77
C TYR A 246 1.47 -13.08 15.51
N ALA A 247 0.87 -12.57 16.57
CA ALA A 247 -0.28 -11.67 16.51
C ALA A 247 0.02 -10.40 17.30
N SER A 248 -0.17 -9.23 16.69
CA SER A 248 -0.20 -7.93 17.35
C SER A 248 -1.64 -7.51 17.59
N TRP A 249 -1.97 -7.07 18.81
CA TRP A 249 -3.36 -6.88 19.20
C TRP A 249 -3.55 -5.82 20.28
N ASP A 250 -4.74 -5.21 20.24
CA ASP A 250 -5.24 -4.33 21.29
C ASP A 250 -6.45 -4.97 21.94
N ARG A 251 -6.44 -4.98 23.28
CA ARG A 251 -7.54 -5.47 24.09
C ARG A 251 -8.76 -4.54 24.00
N GLY A 252 -8.50 -3.26 23.77
CA GLY A 252 -9.49 -2.20 23.83
C GLY A 252 -9.98 -1.91 25.26
N GLU A 253 -10.92 -0.99 25.37
CA GLU A 253 -11.49 -0.56 26.67
C GLU A 253 -12.75 -1.33 27.03
N GLY A 254 -12.98 -1.50 28.32
CA GLY A 254 -14.18 -2.08 28.86
C GLY A 254 -14.32 -3.59 28.71
N TYR A 255 -15.50 -4.12 29.07
CA TYR A 255 -15.91 -5.51 28.94
C TYR A 255 -17.42 -5.58 28.65
N GLY A 256 -17.89 -6.74 28.16
CA GLY A 256 -19.30 -6.96 27.85
C GLY A 256 -19.63 -6.87 26.35
N PRO A 257 -20.91 -6.73 25.97
CA PRO A 257 -21.38 -6.93 24.59
C PRO A 257 -20.76 -6.02 23.54
N GLY A 258 -20.33 -4.83 23.94
CA GLY A 258 -19.68 -3.86 23.03
C GLY A 258 -18.15 -3.92 22.98
N ALA A 259 -17.53 -4.79 23.78
CA ALA A 259 -16.07 -4.89 23.83
C ALA A 259 -15.53 -5.67 22.63
N ILE A 260 -14.44 -5.17 22.04
CA ILE A 260 -13.82 -5.72 20.84
C ILE A 260 -12.34 -6.00 21.11
N PHE A 261 -11.89 -7.20 20.76
CA PHE A 261 -10.50 -7.58 20.72
C PHE A 261 -9.99 -7.35 19.29
N THR A 262 -9.10 -6.39 19.10
CA THR A 262 -8.60 -6.02 17.77
C THR A 262 -7.26 -6.69 17.51
N VAL A 263 -7.16 -7.42 16.41
CA VAL A 263 -5.91 -8.03 15.91
C VAL A 263 -5.46 -7.25 14.66
N HIS A 264 -4.29 -6.64 14.75
CA HIS A 264 -3.72 -5.83 13.68
C HIS A 264 -2.92 -6.67 12.69
N ASP A 265 -2.08 -7.57 13.19
CA ASP A 265 -1.39 -8.61 12.42
C ASP A 265 -1.71 -9.97 13.05
N LEU A 266 -2.07 -10.94 12.21
CA LEU A 266 -2.13 -12.36 12.56
C LEU A 266 -1.41 -13.10 11.45
N LEU A 267 -0.17 -13.44 11.70
CA LEU A 267 0.77 -13.95 10.71
C LEU A 267 1.37 -15.27 11.21
N GLY A 268 1.34 -16.29 10.38
CA GLY A 268 1.90 -17.59 10.73
C GLY A 268 2.42 -18.32 9.51
N LEU A 269 3.58 -18.96 9.68
CA LEU A 269 4.23 -19.77 8.65
C LEU A 269 3.66 -21.19 8.58
N THR A 270 2.89 -21.58 9.60
CA THR A 270 2.25 -22.91 9.68
C THR A 270 0.77 -22.78 10.09
N SER A 271 -0.04 -23.74 9.69
CA SER A 271 -1.44 -23.81 10.12
C SER A 271 -1.58 -23.88 11.63
N ASP A 272 -0.65 -24.60 12.30
CA ASP A 272 -0.65 -24.77 13.74
C ASP A 272 -0.38 -23.44 14.47
N ALA A 273 0.52 -22.62 13.93
CA ALA A 273 0.78 -21.28 14.46
C ALA A 273 -0.45 -20.37 14.31
N VAL A 274 -1.06 -20.32 13.12
CA VAL A 274 -2.25 -19.50 12.86
C VAL A 274 -3.41 -19.94 13.74
N ALA A 275 -3.71 -21.25 13.82
CA ALA A 275 -4.80 -21.80 14.65
C ALA A 275 -4.58 -21.49 16.15
N SER A 276 -3.33 -21.61 16.63
CA SER A 276 -2.99 -21.33 18.03
C SER A 276 -3.12 -19.85 18.38
N LEU A 277 -2.74 -18.94 17.46
CA LEU A 277 -2.92 -17.50 17.65
C LEU A 277 -4.40 -17.09 17.62
N LEU A 278 -5.22 -17.71 16.78
CA LEU A 278 -6.68 -17.54 16.80
C LEU A 278 -7.30 -18.07 18.09
N ALA A 279 -6.83 -19.22 18.58
CA ALA A 279 -7.27 -19.76 19.87
C ALA A 279 -6.90 -18.84 21.04
N MET A 280 -5.76 -18.16 20.99
CA MET A 280 -5.40 -17.12 21.95
C MET A 280 -6.40 -15.96 21.90
N ALA A 281 -6.76 -15.45 20.72
CA ALA A 281 -7.78 -14.40 20.60
C ALA A 281 -9.14 -14.88 21.15
N ALA A 282 -9.52 -16.13 20.89
CA ALA A 282 -10.74 -16.75 21.44
C ALA A 282 -10.77 -16.81 22.97
N SER A 283 -9.60 -16.90 23.63
CA SER A 283 -9.52 -16.97 25.11
C SER A 283 -10.03 -15.71 25.81
N PHE A 284 -10.15 -14.60 25.10
CA PHE A 284 -10.74 -13.36 25.61
C PHE A 284 -12.29 -13.37 25.61
N GLY A 285 -12.92 -14.43 25.10
CA GLY A 285 -14.36 -14.50 24.87
C GLY A 285 -15.27 -14.26 26.09
N ALA A 286 -14.76 -14.48 27.28
CA ALA A 286 -15.52 -14.18 28.53
C ALA A 286 -15.75 -12.66 28.71
N VAL A 287 -14.91 -11.81 28.11
CA VAL A 287 -14.93 -10.36 28.33
C VAL A 287 -15.04 -9.56 27.03
N THR A 288 -14.72 -10.17 25.88
CA THR A 288 -14.84 -9.57 24.53
C THR A 288 -15.54 -10.55 23.58
N PRO A 289 -16.82 -10.34 23.28
CA PRO A 289 -17.56 -11.25 22.40
C PRO A 289 -17.19 -11.14 20.92
N THR A 290 -16.48 -10.09 20.53
CA THR A 290 -16.14 -9.79 19.14
C THR A 290 -14.63 -9.72 18.96
N VAL A 291 -14.11 -10.40 17.94
CA VAL A 291 -12.76 -10.23 17.42
C VAL A 291 -12.85 -9.41 16.13
N ARG A 292 -12.05 -8.34 16.07
CA ARG A 292 -11.82 -7.55 14.85
C ARG A 292 -10.45 -7.89 14.30
N LEU A 293 -10.39 -8.28 13.04
CA LEU A 293 -9.17 -8.72 12.37
C LEU A 293 -8.91 -7.91 11.11
N ARG A 294 -7.69 -7.41 10.97
CA ARG A 294 -7.21 -6.87 9.70
C ARG A 294 -6.78 -8.03 8.80
N THR A 295 -7.24 -8.03 7.55
CA THR A 295 -7.00 -9.10 6.58
C THR A 295 -6.90 -8.54 5.16
N SER A 296 -6.17 -9.24 4.29
CA SER A 296 -6.14 -9.00 2.85
C SER A 296 -7.32 -9.64 2.11
N GLY A 297 -8.18 -10.37 2.80
CA GLY A 297 -9.27 -11.15 2.20
C GLY A 297 -8.83 -12.47 1.54
N ALA A 298 -7.52 -12.75 1.48
CA ALA A 298 -6.95 -13.97 0.91
C ALA A 298 -6.08 -14.75 1.91
N ASP A 299 -6.15 -14.40 3.18
CA ASP A 299 -5.34 -15.02 4.23
C ASP A 299 -5.81 -16.43 4.58
N PRO A 300 -4.90 -17.36 4.95
CA PRO A 300 -5.26 -18.73 5.39
C PRO A 300 -6.25 -18.78 6.55
N VAL A 301 -6.34 -17.72 7.31
CA VAL A 301 -7.30 -17.55 8.42
C VAL A 301 -8.74 -17.83 8.00
N HIS A 302 -9.12 -17.46 6.77
CA HIS A 302 -10.45 -17.71 6.22
C HIS A 302 -10.77 -19.19 6.05
N TRP A 303 -9.76 -20.04 5.85
CA TRP A 303 -9.94 -21.49 5.69
C TRP A 303 -9.89 -22.23 7.02
N LEU A 304 -9.30 -21.65 8.05
CA LEU A 304 -9.19 -22.25 9.38
C LEU A 304 -10.45 -22.01 10.23
N ILE A 305 -11.25 -21.01 9.90
CA ILE A 305 -12.46 -20.70 10.61
C ILE A 305 -13.64 -21.28 9.84
N PRO A 306 -14.27 -22.36 10.32
CA PRO A 306 -15.40 -22.98 9.65
C PRO A 306 -16.64 -22.09 9.73
N GLY A 307 -17.14 -21.68 8.60
CA GLY A 307 -18.47 -21.15 8.48
C GLY A 307 -18.65 -19.66 8.73
N ALA A 308 -19.89 -19.28 8.83
CA ALA A 308 -20.40 -17.94 8.79
C ALA A 308 -20.07 -17.12 10.05
N GLY A 309 -19.98 -15.82 9.87
CA GLY A 309 -19.80 -14.86 10.95
C GLY A 309 -18.85 -13.73 10.65
N TRP A 310 -18.13 -13.81 9.51
CA TRP A 310 -17.32 -12.71 9.04
C TRP A 310 -18.18 -11.57 8.52
N THR A 311 -18.02 -10.39 9.11
CA THR A 311 -18.63 -9.17 8.61
C THR A 311 -17.51 -8.19 8.30
N ALA A 312 -17.36 -7.82 7.03
CA ALA A 312 -16.45 -6.74 6.66
C ALA A 312 -17.02 -5.41 7.16
N THR A 313 -16.34 -4.76 8.08
CA THR A 313 -16.75 -3.48 8.68
C THR A 313 -16.07 -2.29 8.05
N ASP A 314 -14.89 -2.48 7.46
CA ASP A 314 -14.19 -1.46 6.66
C ASP A 314 -13.45 -2.15 5.50
N VAL A 315 -13.61 -1.61 4.28
CA VAL A 315 -12.94 -2.11 3.08
C VAL A 315 -12.30 -0.93 2.36
N ARG A 316 -10.98 -0.93 2.31
CA ARG A 316 -10.22 0.14 1.68
C ARG A 316 -9.53 -0.37 0.42
N GLN A 317 -9.91 0.21 -0.71
CA GLN A 317 -9.36 -0.18 -2.01
C GLN A 317 -7.95 0.37 -2.18
N TYR A 318 -7.03 -0.52 -2.47
CA TYR A 318 -5.61 -0.23 -2.69
C TYR A 318 -5.32 -0.21 -4.18
N LEU A 319 -4.81 0.92 -4.67
CA LEU A 319 -4.54 1.16 -6.06
C LEU A 319 -3.04 1.19 -6.34
N LEU A 320 -2.67 0.72 -7.52
CA LEU A 320 -1.31 0.74 -8.06
C LEU A 320 -1.26 1.51 -9.37
N ARG A 321 -0.16 2.20 -9.61
CA ARG A 321 0.20 2.90 -10.84
C ARG A 321 1.66 2.57 -11.19
N VAL A 322 1.93 2.24 -12.44
CA VAL A 322 3.31 2.12 -12.93
C VAL A 322 3.86 3.52 -13.21
N VAL A 323 4.87 3.93 -12.47
CA VAL A 323 5.52 5.24 -12.61
C VAL A 323 6.60 5.17 -13.68
N GLU A 324 7.41 4.10 -13.69
CA GLU A 324 8.50 3.88 -14.66
C GLU A 324 8.42 2.42 -15.14
N LEU A 325 7.99 2.22 -16.39
CA LEU A 325 7.63 0.91 -16.93
C LEU A 325 8.82 -0.04 -16.98
N VAL A 326 9.95 0.39 -17.55
CA VAL A 326 11.10 -0.48 -17.77
C VAL A 326 11.59 -1.03 -16.44
N ALA A 327 11.91 -0.16 -15.50
CA ALA A 327 12.44 -0.57 -14.22
C ALA A 327 11.37 -1.31 -13.36
N ALA A 328 10.08 -1.00 -13.47
CA ALA A 328 9.03 -1.72 -12.77
C ALA A 328 8.93 -3.18 -13.21
N VAL A 329 8.99 -3.42 -14.51
CA VAL A 329 8.97 -4.78 -15.09
C VAL A 329 10.24 -5.56 -14.72
N GLU A 330 11.40 -4.91 -14.66
CA GLU A 330 12.69 -5.54 -14.35
C GLU A 330 12.89 -5.78 -12.84
N GLN A 331 12.37 -4.90 -11.98
CA GLN A 331 12.45 -5.08 -10.54
C GLN A 331 11.54 -6.20 -10.03
N ARG A 332 10.32 -6.30 -10.56
CA ARG A 332 9.36 -7.32 -10.18
C ARG A 332 9.89 -8.74 -10.43
N GLY A 333 9.52 -9.68 -9.54
CA GLY A 333 9.67 -11.11 -9.79
C GLY A 333 8.55 -11.66 -10.67
N TRP A 334 8.89 -12.56 -11.59
CA TRP A 334 7.98 -13.23 -12.49
C TRP A 334 7.94 -14.73 -12.20
N PRO A 335 6.88 -15.46 -12.58
CA PRO A 335 6.87 -16.92 -12.40
C PRO A 335 8.06 -17.55 -13.12
N ALA A 336 8.82 -18.39 -12.44
CA ALA A 336 10.05 -19.00 -12.98
C ALA A 336 9.81 -19.93 -14.20
N SER A 337 8.58 -20.43 -14.33
CA SER A 337 8.16 -21.25 -15.46
C SER A 337 7.85 -20.46 -16.73
N VAL A 338 7.79 -19.13 -16.65
CA VAL A 338 7.46 -18.26 -17.79
C VAL A 338 8.73 -17.93 -18.57
N SER A 339 8.70 -18.27 -19.86
CA SER A 339 9.73 -17.91 -20.84
C SER A 339 9.05 -17.46 -22.12
N GLY A 340 9.54 -16.38 -22.73
CA GLY A 340 8.98 -15.87 -23.96
C GLY A 340 9.20 -14.37 -24.15
N VAL A 341 8.65 -13.88 -25.26
CA VAL A 341 8.77 -12.46 -25.65
C VAL A 341 7.40 -11.88 -25.88
N LEU A 342 7.09 -10.78 -25.19
CA LEU A 342 5.87 -10.01 -25.35
C LEU A 342 6.20 -8.63 -25.92
N GLN A 343 5.53 -8.25 -27.02
CA GLN A 343 5.57 -6.89 -27.54
C GLN A 343 4.40 -6.10 -26.94
N VAL A 344 4.70 -4.98 -26.27
CA VAL A 344 3.69 -4.15 -25.60
C VAL A 344 3.82 -2.70 -26.07
N SER A 345 2.72 -2.12 -26.52
CA SER A 345 2.59 -0.70 -26.83
C SER A 345 1.81 -0.01 -25.72
N VAL A 346 2.33 1.10 -25.21
CA VAL A 346 1.68 1.90 -24.15
C VAL A 346 1.58 3.35 -24.61
N GLN A 347 0.45 4.00 -24.33
CA GLN A 347 0.28 5.45 -24.43
C GLN A 347 -0.07 5.98 -23.04
N ASP A 348 0.78 6.85 -22.49
CA ASP A 348 0.66 7.36 -21.14
C ASP A 348 0.82 8.89 -21.11
N GLN A 349 -0.29 9.58 -21.01
CA GLN A 349 -0.31 11.06 -21.00
C GLN A 349 0.18 11.65 -19.67
N VAL A 350 0.10 10.92 -18.58
CA VAL A 350 0.49 11.37 -17.23
C VAL A 350 1.96 11.11 -16.98
N CYS A 351 2.45 9.96 -17.42
CA CYS A 351 3.86 9.58 -17.37
C CYS A 351 4.37 9.36 -18.81
N PRO A 352 4.58 10.44 -19.60
CA PRO A 352 4.84 10.35 -21.03
C PRO A 352 6.12 9.58 -21.39
N TRP A 353 7.04 9.43 -20.45
CA TRP A 353 8.25 8.60 -20.59
C TRP A 353 7.96 7.10 -20.67
N ASN A 354 6.76 6.64 -20.31
CA ASN A 354 6.29 5.26 -20.50
C ASN A 354 5.71 5.03 -21.90
N THR A 355 5.43 6.10 -22.65
CA THR A 355 4.85 6.00 -23.99
C THR A 355 5.87 5.42 -24.96
N GLY A 356 5.45 4.37 -25.66
CA GLY A 356 6.29 3.73 -26.68
C GLY A 356 5.99 2.26 -26.86
N ASN A 357 6.84 1.62 -27.66
CA ASN A 357 6.81 0.20 -27.92
C ASN A 357 7.93 -0.49 -27.13
N HIS A 358 7.56 -1.50 -26.38
CA HIS A 358 8.45 -2.23 -25.47
C HIS A 358 8.46 -3.71 -25.84
N ARG A 359 9.63 -4.31 -25.85
CA ARG A 359 9.82 -5.75 -25.99
C ARG A 359 10.24 -6.31 -24.64
N ILE A 360 9.34 -7.06 -24.01
CA ILE A 360 9.56 -7.69 -22.69
C ILE A 360 10.02 -9.12 -22.94
N VAL A 361 11.17 -9.50 -22.44
CA VAL A 361 11.74 -10.85 -22.50
C VAL A 361 11.67 -11.48 -21.13
N PHE A 362 10.88 -12.54 -20.98
CA PHE A 362 10.77 -13.32 -19.74
C PHE A 362 11.72 -14.50 -19.78
N ASP A 363 12.47 -14.69 -18.69
CA ASP A 363 13.35 -15.85 -18.50
C ASP A 363 13.66 -16.05 -17.02
N GLY A 364 13.56 -17.31 -16.54
CA GLY A 364 14.02 -17.72 -15.22
C GLY A 364 13.50 -16.87 -14.02
N GLY A 365 12.25 -16.44 -14.06
CA GLY A 365 11.65 -15.62 -13.00
C GLY A 365 11.99 -14.13 -13.07
N ARG A 366 12.58 -13.67 -14.18
CA ARG A 366 12.94 -12.27 -14.46
C ARG A 366 12.36 -11.81 -15.79
N ALA A 367 12.35 -10.49 -15.98
CA ALA A 367 12.07 -9.91 -17.27
C ALA A 367 13.08 -8.80 -17.57
N GLN A 368 13.38 -8.62 -18.85
CA GLN A 368 14.16 -7.51 -19.38
C GLN A 368 13.33 -6.76 -20.41
N VAL A 369 13.46 -5.45 -20.43
CA VAL A 369 12.73 -4.60 -21.35
C VAL A 369 13.67 -3.95 -22.35
N GLN A 370 13.35 -4.07 -23.62
CA GLN A 370 14.09 -3.52 -24.76
C GLN A 370 13.15 -2.67 -25.63
N PRO A 371 13.65 -1.80 -26.50
CA PRO A 371 12.83 -1.16 -27.51
C PRO A 371 12.08 -2.19 -28.37
N GLY A 372 10.78 -1.99 -28.56
CA GLY A 372 9.89 -2.87 -29.32
C GLY A 372 9.54 -2.31 -30.70
N THR A 373 8.88 -3.13 -31.52
CA THR A 373 8.51 -2.81 -32.92
C THR A 373 7.05 -2.36 -33.11
N GLY A 374 6.23 -2.37 -32.07
CA GLY A 374 4.84 -1.91 -32.14
C GLY A 374 3.81 -2.93 -32.65
N SER A 375 4.22 -4.14 -33.03
CA SER A 375 3.32 -5.20 -33.50
C SER A 375 2.95 -6.18 -32.39
N GLY A 376 2.25 -5.74 -31.37
CA GLY A 376 1.90 -6.63 -30.26
C GLY A 376 0.61 -6.18 -29.58
N VAL A 377 0.53 -6.44 -28.28
CA VAL A 377 -0.60 -5.97 -27.47
C VAL A 377 -0.50 -4.47 -27.19
N GLN A 378 -1.63 -3.80 -27.20
CA GLN A 378 -1.77 -2.42 -26.75
C GLN A 378 -2.35 -2.44 -25.33
N MET A 379 -1.66 -1.83 -24.39
CA MET A 379 -2.07 -1.85 -22.97
C MET A 379 -2.25 -0.42 -22.45
N THR A 380 -3.40 -0.18 -21.80
CA THR A 380 -3.62 1.11 -21.12
C THR A 380 -2.75 1.21 -19.87
N PRO A 381 -2.50 2.42 -19.31
CA PRO A 381 -1.82 2.57 -18.01
C PRO A 381 -2.48 1.82 -16.85
N THR A 382 -3.82 1.72 -16.84
CA THR A 382 -4.57 0.92 -15.85
C THR A 382 -4.40 -0.58 -16.07
N GLY A 383 -4.37 -1.03 -17.33
CA GLY A 383 -4.04 -2.42 -17.67
C GLY A 383 -2.62 -2.79 -17.27
N LEU A 384 -1.66 -1.87 -17.46
CA LEU A 384 -0.28 -2.04 -17.05
C LEU A 384 -0.13 -2.20 -15.52
N ALA A 385 -0.94 -1.48 -14.74
CA ALA A 385 -0.98 -1.63 -13.29
C ALA A 385 -1.43 -3.04 -12.87
N LEU A 386 -2.47 -3.56 -13.50
CA LEU A 386 -2.97 -4.93 -13.25
C LEU A 386 -1.97 -6.00 -13.73
N PHE A 387 -1.37 -5.80 -14.90
CA PHE A 387 -0.31 -6.67 -15.42
C PHE A 387 0.86 -6.76 -14.44
N LEU A 388 1.31 -5.61 -13.91
CA LEU A 388 2.42 -5.58 -12.97
C LEU A 388 2.05 -6.20 -11.62
N ALA A 389 0.86 -5.96 -11.08
CA ALA A 389 0.42 -6.54 -9.81
C ALA A 389 0.24 -8.06 -9.91
N GLY A 390 -0.26 -8.55 -11.04
CA GLY A 390 -0.54 -9.97 -11.29
C GLY A 390 -1.69 -10.52 -10.46
N GLY A 391 -1.73 -11.83 -10.32
CA GLY A 391 -2.58 -12.57 -9.38
C GLY A 391 -4.10 -12.36 -9.50
N GLY A 392 -4.77 -13.18 -10.30
CA GLY A 392 -6.23 -13.22 -10.38
C GLY A 392 -6.83 -12.36 -11.51
N VAL A 393 -6.01 -11.79 -12.39
CA VAL A 393 -6.43 -11.08 -13.60
C VAL A 393 -6.00 -11.89 -14.83
N THR A 394 -6.84 -11.93 -15.87
CA THR A 394 -6.53 -12.61 -17.13
C THR A 394 -6.54 -11.63 -18.30
N SER A 395 -5.82 -11.96 -19.38
CA SER A 395 -5.85 -11.22 -20.65
C SER A 395 -7.27 -11.03 -21.16
N ALA A 396 -8.10 -12.06 -21.07
CA ALA A 396 -9.52 -12.00 -21.43
C ALA A 396 -10.31 -10.99 -20.59
N ALA A 397 -10.02 -10.88 -19.29
CA ALA A 397 -10.64 -9.86 -18.42
C ALA A 397 -10.19 -8.44 -18.81
N LEU A 398 -8.89 -8.25 -19.05
CA LEU A 398 -8.34 -6.97 -19.50
C LEU A 398 -8.93 -6.53 -20.84
N ARG A 399 -9.12 -7.46 -21.80
CA ARG A 399 -9.77 -7.17 -23.10
C ARG A 399 -11.21 -6.72 -22.91
N ARG A 400 -12.01 -7.45 -22.12
CA ARG A 400 -13.40 -7.07 -21.83
C ARG A 400 -13.51 -5.72 -21.11
N ALA A 401 -12.51 -5.34 -20.32
CA ALA A 401 -12.46 -4.05 -19.65
C ALA A 401 -11.91 -2.91 -20.54
N GLY A 402 -11.52 -3.20 -21.79
CA GLY A 402 -10.92 -2.21 -22.70
C GLY A 402 -9.50 -1.78 -22.30
N MET A 403 -8.83 -2.56 -21.48
CA MET A 403 -7.47 -2.27 -20.97
C MET A 403 -6.37 -2.94 -21.80
N LEU A 404 -6.75 -3.88 -22.67
CA LEU A 404 -5.87 -4.63 -23.56
C LEU A 404 -6.49 -4.77 -24.94
N ALA A 405 -5.73 -4.50 -25.99
CA ALA A 405 -6.14 -4.68 -27.39
C ALA A 405 -4.98 -5.24 -28.22
N GLY A 406 -5.25 -5.65 -29.47
CA GLY A 406 -4.24 -6.18 -30.38
C GLY A 406 -3.61 -7.49 -29.91
N GLY A 407 -2.46 -7.84 -30.47
CA GLY A 407 -1.75 -9.10 -30.18
C GLY A 407 -2.41 -10.35 -30.78
N SER A 408 -1.89 -11.50 -30.39
CA SER A 408 -2.29 -12.84 -30.83
C SER A 408 -2.76 -13.71 -29.66
N PRO A 409 -3.41 -14.87 -29.90
CA PRO A 409 -3.71 -15.83 -28.83
C PRO A 409 -2.47 -16.31 -28.06
N ALA A 410 -1.30 -16.35 -28.71
CA ALA A 410 -0.05 -16.72 -28.04
C ALA A 410 0.41 -15.63 -27.05
N ASP A 411 0.20 -14.34 -27.40
CA ASP A 411 0.47 -13.24 -26.47
C ASP A 411 -0.45 -13.29 -25.25
N ASP A 412 -1.73 -13.67 -25.43
CA ASP A 412 -2.68 -13.82 -24.33
C ASP A 412 -2.27 -14.96 -23.38
N LEU A 413 -1.84 -16.09 -23.90
CA LEU A 413 -1.32 -17.20 -23.08
C LEU A 413 -0.07 -16.80 -22.30
N LEU A 414 0.85 -16.07 -22.94
CA LEU A 414 2.05 -15.58 -22.27
C LEU A 414 1.71 -14.54 -21.19
N LEU A 415 0.78 -13.62 -21.46
CA LEU A 415 0.27 -12.66 -20.49
C LEU A 415 -0.34 -13.36 -19.28
N ASP A 416 -1.23 -14.34 -19.51
CA ASP A 416 -1.90 -15.08 -18.43
C ASP A 416 -0.88 -15.86 -17.58
N ALA A 417 0.11 -16.48 -18.21
CA ALA A 417 1.20 -17.14 -17.52
C ALA A 417 2.06 -16.14 -16.70
N ALA A 418 2.38 -14.98 -17.27
CA ALA A 418 3.17 -13.95 -16.60
C ALA A 418 2.42 -13.28 -15.43
N MET A 419 1.09 -13.16 -15.53
CA MET A 419 0.24 -12.65 -14.46
C MET A 419 -0.16 -13.72 -13.43
N ALA A 420 0.18 -14.98 -13.64
CA ALA A 420 -0.11 -16.05 -12.69
C ALA A 420 0.66 -15.79 -11.36
N GLY A 421 0.04 -16.19 -10.25
CA GLY A 421 0.66 -16.04 -8.92
C GLY A 421 -0.35 -15.69 -7.83
N PRO A 422 0.15 -15.34 -6.63
CA PRO A 422 -0.69 -14.98 -5.52
C PRO A 422 -1.47 -13.68 -5.83
N ARG A 423 -2.67 -13.58 -5.27
CA ARG A 423 -3.44 -12.33 -5.36
C ARG A 423 -2.69 -11.20 -4.67
N PRO A 424 -2.69 -9.99 -5.26
CA PRO A 424 -2.17 -8.81 -4.59
C PRO A 424 -2.85 -8.59 -3.25
N ALA A 425 -2.06 -8.22 -2.24
CA ALA A 425 -2.50 -8.05 -0.86
C ALA A 425 -1.88 -6.79 -0.25
N ILE A 426 -2.53 -6.24 0.76
CA ILE A 426 -2.01 -5.15 1.59
C ILE A 426 -2.48 -5.33 3.02
N LEU A 427 -1.59 -5.12 3.98
CA LEU A 427 -1.87 -5.18 5.41
C LEU A 427 -1.58 -3.84 6.12
N ASP A 428 -0.94 -2.92 5.44
CA ASP A 428 -0.54 -1.61 5.98
C ASP A 428 -1.41 -0.50 5.38
N TYR A 429 -1.96 0.36 6.25
CA TYR A 429 -2.66 1.59 5.86
C TYR A 429 -1.76 2.82 6.06
N PHE A 430 -1.74 3.76 5.11
CA PHE A 430 -0.90 4.96 5.17
C PHE A 430 -1.57 6.22 4.59
#